data_117221ecba611f548758dd48ea24211c
#
_entry.id   117221ecba611f548758dd48ea24211c
#
_cell.length_a   1.000
_cell.length_b   1.000
_cell.length_c   1.000
_cell.angle_alpha   90.00
_cell.angle_beta   90.00
_cell.angle_gamma   90.00
#
_symmetry.space_group_name_H-M   'P 1'
#
loop_
_entity.id
_entity.type
_entity.pdbx_description
1 polymer ?
#
loop_
_entity_poly.entity_id
_entity_poly.type
_entity_poly.pdbx_seq_one_letter_code
_entity_poly.pdbx_strand_id
1 'polypeptide(L)'
;YHNGGANSVQEVAYAMNQAVTYMRAMEMRGIDVDTFCKHLRFHFSIGAIFFMEIAKLRSLKTIWAQIVKNCGGCEEAQKINLFVSTSTFCQTLYDPYVNLLRAATQSFSAVVGGIDGMNVQPFDHCIRPSDEFSRRIARNIQIMEQNEFNFTQIVDPAGGSWYIEPLTEEFTQKAWAKFQEIEDNGGLVTALAEGKVQAAVKEILEQRFKNLATRKDRAVGNNMYPNMTEVLLEAHPVNMEQIIAERKTALRVNVKVRDNEYVEAVLNELGKVDASEPGYLVVMAQKALLAGATMGEINAALAGEAKGETIEAILAHRWTERYEELRLRTEKFQAETGENVKIFLAKMGPIPQHKARADFVTSFMQVAAFNVLTD
;
A
#
# COMPACT_ATOMS: atom_id res chain seq x y z
N TYR A 1 4.56 -3.76 1.67
CA TYR A 1 4.96 -3.69 3.08
C TYR A 1 4.14 -2.65 3.87
N HIS A 2 3.99 -1.41 3.37
CA HIS A 2 3.27 -0.32 4.04
C HIS A 2 1.85 -0.74 4.47
N ASN A 3 1.07 -1.29 3.55
CA ASN A 3 -0.31 -1.73 3.84
C ASN A 3 -0.36 -2.96 4.77
N GLY A 4 0.74 -3.67 4.97
CA GLY A 4 0.88 -4.71 5.99
C GLY A 4 1.21 -4.16 7.38
N GLY A 5 1.38 -2.85 7.51
CA GLY A 5 1.69 -2.17 8.77
C GLY A 5 3.16 -1.83 9.00
N ALA A 6 4.05 -2.08 8.04
CA ALA A 6 5.45 -1.71 8.13
C ALA A 6 5.65 -0.21 8.42
N ASN A 7 6.71 0.15 9.14
CA ASN A 7 7.11 1.54 9.26
C ASN A 7 7.87 2.00 8.00
N SER A 8 8.07 3.32 7.86
CA SER A 8 8.67 3.91 6.67
C SER A 8 10.12 3.43 6.44
N VAL A 9 10.89 3.17 7.49
CA VAL A 9 12.27 2.64 7.39
C VAL A 9 12.27 1.22 6.84
N GLN A 10 11.39 0.35 7.35
CA GLN A 10 11.22 -1.01 6.85
C GLN A 10 10.77 -1.01 5.39
N GLU A 11 9.78 -0.18 5.03
CA GLU A 11 9.27 -0.06 3.67
C GLU A 11 10.40 0.25 2.68
N VAL A 12 11.23 1.25 2.99
CA VAL A 12 12.37 1.64 2.16
C VAL A 12 13.43 0.55 2.09
N ALA A 13 13.86 0.02 3.23
CA ALA A 13 14.89 -1.01 3.27
C ALA A 13 14.50 -2.26 2.47
N TYR A 14 13.26 -2.76 2.65
CA TYR A 14 12.78 -3.92 1.91
C TYR A 14 12.64 -3.66 0.41
N ALA A 15 12.18 -2.47 0.01
CA ALA A 15 12.09 -2.11 -1.39
C ALA A 15 13.47 -2.03 -2.06
N MET A 16 14.48 -1.48 -1.37
CA MET A 16 15.85 -1.42 -1.87
C MET A 16 16.49 -2.80 -1.99
N ASN A 17 16.30 -3.67 -0.99
CA ASN A 17 16.75 -5.06 -1.05
C ASN A 17 16.07 -5.83 -2.20
N GLN A 18 14.78 -5.59 -2.44
CA GLN A 18 14.07 -6.17 -3.57
C GLN A 18 14.67 -5.73 -4.91
N ALA A 19 14.97 -4.43 -5.04
CA ALA A 19 15.58 -3.89 -6.25
C ALA A 19 16.98 -4.48 -6.50
N VAL A 20 17.80 -4.62 -5.45
CA VAL A 20 19.14 -5.26 -5.54
C VAL A 20 19.00 -6.74 -5.91
N THR A 21 18.03 -7.44 -5.35
CA THR A 21 17.74 -8.84 -5.71
C THR A 21 17.40 -8.97 -7.20
N TYR A 22 16.56 -8.07 -7.73
CA TYR A 22 16.23 -8.05 -9.15
C TYR A 22 17.42 -7.66 -10.03
N MET A 23 18.20 -6.66 -9.59
CA MET A 23 19.41 -6.23 -10.31
C MET A 23 20.39 -7.40 -10.49
N ARG A 24 20.72 -8.13 -9.42
CA ARG A 24 21.57 -9.33 -9.48
C ARG A 24 21.00 -10.40 -10.41
N ALA A 25 19.70 -10.65 -10.33
CA ALA A 25 19.06 -11.64 -11.19
C ALA A 25 19.08 -11.24 -12.67
N MET A 26 19.04 -9.95 -13.00
CA MET A 26 19.15 -9.44 -14.37
C MET A 26 20.59 -9.45 -14.85
N GLU A 27 21.55 -9.09 -14.00
CA GLU A 27 22.97 -9.17 -14.32
C GLU A 27 23.40 -10.61 -14.66
N MET A 28 22.92 -11.61 -13.91
CA MET A 28 23.13 -13.04 -14.23
C MET A 28 22.56 -13.46 -15.58
N ARG A 29 21.63 -12.69 -16.14
CA ARG A 29 21.04 -12.86 -17.49
C ARG A 29 21.68 -11.99 -18.55
N GLY A 30 22.80 -11.31 -18.23
CA GLY A 30 23.52 -10.46 -19.15
C GLY A 30 22.93 -9.07 -19.38
N ILE A 31 21.99 -8.64 -18.53
CA ILE A 31 21.42 -7.28 -18.56
C ILE A 31 22.24 -6.41 -17.60
N ASP A 32 22.87 -5.38 -18.14
CA ASP A 32 23.67 -4.45 -17.37
C ASP A 32 22.83 -3.55 -16.44
N VAL A 33 23.49 -2.97 -15.43
CA VAL A 33 22.87 -2.13 -14.41
C VAL A 33 22.16 -0.93 -15.02
N ASP A 34 22.74 -0.27 -16.01
CA ASP A 34 22.18 0.93 -16.63
C ASP A 34 20.88 0.61 -17.38
N THR A 35 20.86 -0.50 -18.11
CA THR A 35 19.66 -0.98 -18.80
C THR A 35 18.58 -1.38 -17.80
N PHE A 36 18.92 -2.09 -16.73
CA PHE A 36 17.98 -2.47 -15.69
C PHE A 36 17.34 -1.23 -15.03
N CYS A 37 18.16 -0.25 -14.61
CA CYS A 37 17.68 0.94 -13.93
C CYS A 37 16.71 1.80 -14.76
N LYS A 38 16.89 1.85 -16.10
CA LYS A 38 15.96 2.54 -17.01
C LYS A 38 14.53 1.97 -16.97
N HIS A 39 14.41 0.68 -16.70
CA HIS A 39 13.13 -0.04 -16.69
C HIS A 39 12.56 -0.26 -15.29
N LEU A 40 13.35 0.03 -14.24
CA LEU A 40 12.90 -0.09 -12.87
C LEU A 40 12.04 1.13 -12.45
N ARG A 41 10.91 0.85 -11.88
CA ARG A 41 10.03 1.87 -11.28
C ARG A 41 9.70 1.45 -9.85
N PHE A 42 9.88 2.37 -8.93
CA PHE A 42 9.47 2.17 -7.54
C PHE A 42 8.06 2.70 -7.32
N HIS A 43 7.30 1.99 -6.49
CA HIS A 43 5.98 2.39 -6.08
C HIS A 43 5.85 2.30 -4.56
N PHE A 44 5.67 3.44 -3.89
CA PHE A 44 5.54 3.54 -2.44
C PHE A 44 4.15 4.02 -2.03
N SER A 45 3.75 3.72 -0.80
CA SER A 45 2.58 4.32 -0.21
C SER A 45 2.95 5.57 0.57
N ILE A 46 2.06 6.57 0.58
CA ILE A 46 2.22 7.80 1.36
C ILE A 46 1.29 7.75 2.57
N GLY A 47 1.88 7.70 3.76
CA GLY A 47 1.17 7.63 5.02
C GLY A 47 0.72 9.00 5.57
N ALA A 48 0.28 9.01 6.81
CA ALA A 48 -0.32 10.20 7.43
C ALA A 48 0.70 11.16 8.07
N ILE A 49 1.97 10.76 8.25
CA ILE A 49 2.97 11.57 8.96
C ILE A 49 3.69 12.47 7.96
N PHE A 50 3.14 13.65 7.73
CA PHE A 50 3.52 14.58 6.67
C PHE A 50 5.03 14.77 6.47
N PHE A 51 5.75 15.20 7.48
CA PHE A 51 7.19 15.48 7.36
C PHE A 51 8.03 14.20 7.22
N MET A 52 7.59 13.10 7.81
CA MET A 52 8.25 11.81 7.66
C MET A 52 8.16 11.30 6.22
N GLU A 53 7.01 11.50 5.56
CA GLU A 53 6.84 11.11 4.16
C GLU A 53 7.73 11.94 3.22
N ILE A 54 7.87 13.25 3.46
CA ILE A 54 8.81 14.09 2.72
C ILE A 54 10.25 13.58 2.90
N ALA A 55 10.67 13.33 4.14
CA ALA A 55 12.01 12.81 4.44
C ALA A 55 12.24 11.44 3.79
N LYS A 56 11.26 10.54 3.83
CA LYS A 56 11.29 9.23 3.17
C LYS A 56 11.57 9.36 1.68
N LEU A 57 10.82 10.20 0.97
CA LEU A 57 10.96 10.38 -0.48
C LEU A 57 12.29 11.04 -0.87
N ARG A 58 12.78 11.99 -0.07
CA ARG A 58 14.12 12.59 -0.27
C ARG A 58 15.22 11.56 -0.02
N SER A 59 15.11 10.76 1.04
CA SER A 59 16.08 9.72 1.39
C SER A 59 16.15 8.61 0.34
N LEU A 60 15.04 8.23 -0.28
CA LEU A 60 14.99 7.24 -1.34
C LEU A 60 15.92 7.57 -2.51
N LYS A 61 15.98 8.85 -2.90
CA LYS A 61 16.85 9.33 -3.98
C LYS A 61 18.33 9.14 -3.64
N THR A 62 18.70 9.48 -2.41
CA THR A 62 20.08 9.35 -1.92
C THR A 62 20.50 7.88 -1.79
N ILE A 63 19.64 7.05 -1.18
CA ILE A 63 19.92 5.61 -0.99
C ILE A 63 20.05 4.90 -2.34
N TRP A 64 19.11 5.15 -3.27
CA TRP A 64 19.13 4.55 -4.59
C TRP A 64 20.38 4.94 -5.38
N ALA A 65 20.70 6.24 -5.42
CA ALA A 65 21.90 6.73 -6.09
C ALA A 65 23.17 6.06 -5.55
N GLN A 66 23.27 5.89 -4.24
CA GLN A 66 24.41 5.22 -3.62
C GLN A 66 24.49 3.73 -3.98
N ILE A 67 23.36 3.01 -4.02
CA ILE A 67 23.31 1.61 -4.44
C ILE A 67 23.78 1.47 -5.88
N VAL A 68 23.20 2.22 -6.81
CA VAL A 68 23.50 2.13 -8.23
C VAL A 68 24.95 2.51 -8.52
N LYS A 69 25.47 3.57 -7.86
CA LYS A 69 26.87 3.98 -7.96
C LYS A 69 27.82 2.85 -7.51
N ASN A 70 27.51 2.17 -6.42
CA ASN A 70 28.32 1.05 -5.92
C ASN A 70 28.25 -0.19 -6.84
N CYS A 71 27.18 -0.33 -7.62
CA CYS A 71 27.03 -1.36 -8.65
C CYS A 71 27.62 -0.95 -10.01
N GLY A 72 28.29 0.20 -10.10
CA GLY A 72 28.94 0.67 -11.34
C GLY A 72 28.03 1.35 -12.35
N GLY A 73 26.79 1.69 -11.96
CA GLY A 73 25.84 2.39 -12.83
C GLY A 73 26.20 3.85 -13.07
N CYS A 74 25.87 4.35 -14.26
CA CYS A 74 26.13 5.74 -14.67
C CYS A 74 25.22 6.74 -13.90
N GLU A 75 25.51 8.05 -14.03
CA GLU A 75 24.75 9.11 -13.35
C GLU A 75 23.26 9.11 -13.70
N GLU A 76 22.90 8.76 -14.95
CA GLU A 76 21.50 8.66 -15.36
C GLU A 76 20.79 7.49 -14.70
N ALA A 77 21.45 6.35 -14.53
CA ALA A 77 20.94 5.17 -13.84
C ALA A 77 20.73 5.41 -12.33
N GLN A 78 21.47 6.36 -11.73
CA GLN A 78 21.34 6.73 -10.32
C GLN A 78 20.06 7.54 -10.04
N LYS A 79 19.36 8.04 -11.05
CA LYS A 79 18.09 8.72 -10.92
C LYS A 79 16.98 7.70 -10.65
N ILE A 80 16.29 7.87 -9.53
CA ILE A 80 15.17 6.99 -9.19
C ILE A 80 13.92 7.38 -9.99
N ASN A 81 13.18 6.39 -10.50
CA ASN A 81 11.84 6.59 -11.06
C ASN A 81 10.81 6.26 -9.97
N LEU A 82 10.19 7.28 -9.39
CA LEU A 82 9.46 7.20 -8.13
C LEU A 82 7.97 7.52 -8.31
N PHE A 83 7.15 6.48 -8.19
CA PHE A 83 5.70 6.58 -8.14
C PHE A 83 5.18 6.33 -6.74
N VAL A 84 4.04 6.95 -6.40
CA VAL A 84 3.42 6.77 -5.10
C VAL A 84 1.90 6.61 -5.22
N SER A 85 1.31 6.01 -4.17
CA SER A 85 -0.14 6.06 -3.95
C SER A 85 -0.43 6.56 -2.55
N THR A 86 -1.52 7.30 -2.38
CA THR A 86 -2.01 7.60 -1.03
C THR A 86 -2.38 6.31 -0.30
N SER A 87 -2.10 6.26 1.00
CA SER A 87 -2.16 5.03 1.79
C SER A 87 -3.57 4.52 2.02
N THR A 88 -3.85 3.28 1.61
CA THR A 88 -5.08 2.58 1.98
C THR A 88 -5.07 2.12 3.45
N PHE A 89 -3.90 1.92 4.03
CA PHE A 89 -3.74 1.63 5.46
C PHE A 89 -4.32 2.72 6.34
N CYS A 90 -4.24 4.00 5.92
CA CYS A 90 -4.74 5.16 6.65
C CYS A 90 -6.23 5.47 6.39
N GLN A 91 -6.90 4.78 5.46
CA GLN A 91 -8.32 4.99 5.20
C GLN A 91 -9.20 4.33 6.27
N THR A 92 -10.36 4.92 6.52
CA THR A 92 -11.35 4.49 7.50
C THR A 92 -12.69 4.15 6.85
N LEU A 93 -13.42 3.18 7.41
CA LEU A 93 -14.80 2.87 6.97
C LEU A 93 -15.78 3.92 7.48
N TYR A 94 -15.59 4.35 8.72
CA TYR A 94 -16.40 5.40 9.36
C TYR A 94 -15.84 6.77 9.02
N ASP A 95 -16.74 7.73 8.91
CA ASP A 95 -16.45 9.10 8.48
C ASP A 95 -15.63 9.16 7.17
N PRO A 96 -16.12 8.51 6.10
CA PRO A 96 -15.35 8.28 4.88
C PRO A 96 -14.94 9.57 4.17
N TYR A 97 -15.70 10.65 4.32
CA TYR A 97 -15.35 11.94 3.72
C TYR A 97 -14.10 12.56 4.34
N VAL A 98 -13.72 12.18 5.57
CA VAL A 98 -12.43 12.58 6.16
C VAL A 98 -11.26 11.94 5.42
N ASN A 99 -11.47 10.83 4.69
CA ASN A 99 -10.45 10.27 3.81
C ASN A 99 -10.06 11.22 2.66
N LEU A 100 -10.94 12.15 2.25
CA LEU A 100 -10.59 13.21 1.28
C LEU A 100 -9.48 14.11 1.83
N LEU A 101 -9.61 14.51 3.10
CA LEU A 101 -8.64 15.38 3.77
C LEU A 101 -7.30 14.66 3.95
N ARG A 102 -7.37 13.36 4.32
CA ARG A 102 -6.18 12.52 4.42
C ARG A 102 -5.46 12.39 3.09
N ALA A 103 -6.21 12.07 2.03
CA ALA A 103 -5.67 11.92 0.68
C ALA A 103 -5.02 13.21 0.16
N ALA A 104 -5.66 14.37 0.37
CA ALA A 104 -5.10 15.67 -0.03
C ALA A 104 -3.79 15.98 0.71
N THR A 105 -3.72 15.73 2.03
CA THR A 105 -2.50 15.97 2.81
C THR A 105 -1.37 15.00 2.44
N GLN A 106 -1.71 13.73 2.17
CA GLN A 106 -0.76 12.72 1.68
C GLN A 106 -0.21 13.10 0.31
N SER A 107 -1.09 13.51 -0.62
CA SER A 107 -0.72 13.99 -1.95
C SER A 107 0.23 15.18 -1.86
N PHE A 108 -0.09 16.16 -1.02
CA PHE A 108 0.78 17.31 -0.79
C PHE A 108 2.16 16.93 -0.26
N SER A 109 2.26 16.02 0.72
CA SER A 109 3.57 15.56 1.21
C SER A 109 4.38 14.85 0.12
N ALA A 110 3.72 14.11 -0.76
CA ALA A 110 4.35 13.43 -1.88
C ALA A 110 4.94 14.40 -2.90
N VAL A 111 4.18 15.41 -3.28
CA VAL A 111 4.65 16.44 -4.23
C VAL A 111 5.83 17.22 -3.65
N VAL A 112 5.76 17.64 -2.38
CA VAL A 112 6.87 18.34 -1.70
C VAL A 112 8.11 17.46 -1.58
N GLY A 113 7.95 16.15 -1.37
CA GLY A 113 9.06 15.18 -1.34
C GLY A 113 9.68 14.90 -2.71
N GLY A 114 9.02 15.32 -3.80
CA GLY A 114 9.47 15.19 -5.19
C GLY A 114 9.33 13.77 -5.72
N ILE A 115 8.29 13.57 -6.51
CA ILE A 115 7.90 12.31 -7.15
C ILE A 115 7.74 12.48 -8.65
N ASP A 116 7.76 11.38 -9.42
CA ASP A 116 7.52 11.39 -10.88
C ASP A 116 6.05 11.20 -11.21
N GLY A 117 5.30 10.54 -10.35
CA GLY A 117 3.87 10.37 -10.53
C GLY A 117 3.17 9.79 -9.31
N MET A 118 1.85 9.95 -9.28
CA MET A 118 1.07 9.50 -8.14
C MET A 118 -0.33 9.03 -8.52
N ASN A 119 -0.87 8.18 -7.66
CA ASN A 119 -2.26 7.78 -7.66
C ASN A 119 -2.91 8.16 -6.32
N VAL A 120 -3.87 9.04 -6.36
CA VAL A 120 -4.70 9.38 -5.18
C VAL A 120 -5.85 8.39 -5.09
N GLN A 121 -5.92 7.64 -4.00
CA GLN A 121 -7.02 6.70 -3.77
C GLN A 121 -8.32 7.45 -3.47
N PRO A 122 -9.44 7.08 -4.10
CA PRO A 122 -10.75 7.62 -3.76
C PRO A 122 -11.10 7.40 -2.28
N PHE A 123 -11.90 8.29 -1.72
CA PHE A 123 -12.25 8.27 -0.30
C PHE A 123 -13.05 7.04 0.15
N ASP A 124 -13.74 6.40 -0.80
CA ASP A 124 -14.57 5.22 -0.59
C ASP A 124 -13.89 3.90 -1.00
N HIS A 125 -12.60 3.96 -1.35
CA HIS A 125 -11.87 2.81 -1.89
C HIS A 125 -11.88 1.58 -0.98
N CYS A 126 -11.84 1.78 0.36
CA CYS A 126 -11.88 0.67 1.32
C CYS A 126 -13.31 0.18 1.65
N ILE A 127 -14.35 0.83 1.11
CA ILE A 127 -15.76 0.55 1.43
C ILE A 127 -16.47 -0.12 0.28
N ARG A 128 -16.25 0.39 -0.95
CA ARG A 128 -16.95 -0.06 -2.15
C ARG A 128 -16.10 0.16 -3.40
N PRO A 129 -16.42 -0.48 -4.54
CA PRO A 129 -15.87 -0.09 -5.83
C PRO A 129 -16.19 1.39 -6.08
N SER A 130 -15.14 2.20 -6.23
CA SER A 130 -15.27 3.65 -6.38
C SER A 130 -16.04 4.03 -7.64
N ASP A 131 -16.97 4.95 -7.52
CA ASP A 131 -17.78 5.48 -8.62
C ASP A 131 -17.09 6.62 -9.39
N GLU A 132 -17.78 7.20 -10.35
CA GLU A 132 -17.27 8.32 -11.14
C GLU A 132 -17.01 9.55 -10.27
N PHE A 133 -17.89 9.82 -9.30
CA PHE A 133 -17.77 10.97 -8.41
C PHE A 133 -16.51 10.88 -7.53
N SER A 134 -16.34 9.77 -6.84
CA SER A 134 -15.20 9.57 -5.93
C SER A 134 -13.87 9.56 -6.68
N ARG A 135 -13.81 8.93 -7.87
CA ARG A 135 -12.63 8.96 -8.75
C ARG A 135 -12.33 10.34 -9.29
N ARG A 136 -13.37 11.12 -9.63
CA ARG A 136 -13.21 12.50 -10.10
C ARG A 136 -12.60 13.38 -9.01
N ILE A 137 -13.06 13.27 -7.77
CA ILE A 137 -12.50 14.04 -6.64
C ILE A 137 -11.02 13.66 -6.42
N ALA A 138 -10.70 12.37 -6.38
CA ALA A 138 -9.33 11.91 -6.22
C ALA A 138 -8.38 12.44 -7.32
N ARG A 139 -8.81 12.42 -8.58
CA ARG A 139 -8.08 13.03 -9.70
C ARG A 139 -7.94 14.54 -9.54
N ASN A 140 -9.01 15.23 -9.13
CA ASN A 140 -9.00 16.67 -9.03
C ASN A 140 -8.04 17.20 -7.95
N ILE A 141 -7.77 16.44 -6.88
CA ILE A 141 -6.72 16.79 -5.91
C ILE A 141 -5.40 17.06 -6.64
N GLN A 142 -4.98 16.14 -7.49
CA GLN A 142 -3.71 16.25 -8.23
C GLN A 142 -3.74 17.41 -9.24
N ILE A 143 -4.88 17.62 -9.92
CA ILE A 143 -5.04 18.71 -10.88
C ILE A 143 -4.96 20.08 -10.19
N MET A 144 -5.56 20.21 -9.01
CA MET A 144 -5.49 21.44 -8.19
C MET A 144 -4.05 21.71 -7.74
N GLU A 145 -3.32 20.68 -7.29
CA GLU A 145 -1.92 20.79 -6.89
C GLU A 145 -1.03 21.32 -8.03
N GLN A 146 -1.31 20.89 -9.27
CA GLN A 146 -0.58 21.35 -10.44
C GLN A 146 -0.98 22.74 -10.91
N ASN A 147 -2.29 23.03 -11.02
CA ASN A 147 -2.80 24.19 -11.74
C ASN A 147 -3.22 25.35 -10.85
N GLU A 148 -3.71 25.08 -9.62
CA GLU A 148 -4.13 26.13 -8.70
C GLU A 148 -3.02 26.46 -7.69
N PHE A 149 -2.37 25.43 -7.14
CA PHE A 149 -1.36 25.60 -6.11
C PHE A 149 0.08 25.70 -6.67
N ASN A 150 0.26 25.39 -7.95
CA ASN A 150 1.53 25.52 -8.68
C ASN A 150 2.73 24.78 -8.04
N PHE A 151 2.48 23.65 -7.38
CA PHE A 151 3.52 22.89 -6.66
C PHE A 151 4.61 22.30 -7.57
N THR A 152 4.34 22.18 -8.88
CA THR A 152 5.29 21.68 -9.86
C THR A 152 6.35 22.69 -10.30
N GLN A 153 6.25 23.95 -9.87
CA GLN A 153 7.16 25.01 -10.31
C GLN A 153 8.48 25.07 -9.52
N ILE A 154 8.54 24.44 -8.36
CA ILE A 154 9.68 24.51 -7.46
C ILE A 154 10.28 23.12 -7.27
N VAL A 155 11.60 23.02 -7.46
CA VAL A 155 12.36 21.78 -7.20
C VAL A 155 12.79 21.78 -5.74
N ASP A 156 12.53 20.64 -5.04
CA ASP A 156 12.86 20.40 -3.64
C ASP A 156 12.49 21.58 -2.71
N PRO A 157 11.20 21.94 -2.61
CA PRO A 157 10.77 23.09 -1.79
C PRO A 157 11.04 22.89 -0.29
N ALA A 158 11.32 21.66 0.14
CA ALA A 158 11.69 21.30 1.51
C ALA A 158 13.19 21.47 1.78
N GLY A 159 14.01 21.71 0.73
CA GLY A 159 15.45 21.86 0.82
C GLY A 159 15.86 23.05 1.71
N GLY A 160 16.86 22.82 2.57
CA GLY A 160 17.35 23.81 3.53
C GLY A 160 16.49 23.98 4.79
N SER A 161 15.43 23.21 4.95
CA SER A 161 14.61 23.23 6.17
C SER A 161 15.37 22.66 7.35
N TRP A 162 15.52 23.45 8.42
CA TRP A 162 16.17 23.02 9.67
C TRP A 162 15.56 21.77 10.31
N TYR A 163 14.33 21.45 9.99
CA TYR A 163 13.64 20.27 10.49
C TYR A 163 13.77 19.08 9.52
N ILE A 164 13.55 19.33 8.21
CA ILE A 164 13.49 18.24 7.23
C ILE A 164 14.89 17.70 6.90
N GLU A 165 15.91 18.55 6.84
CA GLU A 165 17.28 18.08 6.53
C GLU A 165 17.80 17.07 7.56
N PRO A 166 17.78 17.36 8.88
CA PRO A 166 18.21 16.38 9.88
C PRO A 166 17.31 15.11 9.89
N LEU A 167 16.00 15.28 9.68
CA LEU A 167 15.08 14.16 9.62
C LEU A 167 15.39 13.26 8.41
N THR A 168 15.71 13.86 7.27
CA THR A 168 16.10 13.13 6.04
C THR A 168 17.40 12.36 6.26
N GLU A 169 18.39 12.99 6.88
CA GLU A 169 19.69 12.37 7.19
C GLU A 169 19.53 11.19 8.16
N GLU A 170 18.83 11.38 9.27
CA GLU A 170 18.58 10.31 10.24
C GLU A 170 17.78 9.16 9.63
N PHE A 171 16.79 9.48 8.80
CA PHE A 171 16.00 8.47 8.08
C PHE A 171 16.89 7.68 7.12
N THR A 172 17.74 8.37 6.33
CA THR A 172 18.66 7.75 5.38
C THR A 172 19.60 6.77 6.10
N GLN A 173 20.20 7.19 7.21
CA GLN A 173 21.09 6.33 7.99
C GLN A 173 20.38 5.08 8.53
N LYS A 174 19.17 5.23 9.08
CA LYS A 174 18.40 4.10 9.61
C LYS A 174 17.95 3.13 8.52
N ALA A 175 17.50 3.66 7.38
CA ALA A 175 17.07 2.85 6.26
C ALA A 175 18.26 2.10 5.62
N TRP A 176 19.40 2.78 5.51
CA TRP A 176 20.64 2.18 5.02
C TRP A 176 21.14 1.06 5.94
N ALA A 177 21.17 1.31 7.25
CA ALA A 177 21.57 0.29 8.22
C ALA A 177 20.65 -0.95 8.17
N LYS A 178 19.33 -0.72 8.03
CA LYS A 178 18.37 -1.82 7.90
C LYS A 178 18.50 -2.57 6.57
N PHE A 179 18.82 -1.86 5.49
CA PHE A 179 19.15 -2.46 4.20
C PHE A 179 20.37 -3.37 4.31
N GLN A 180 21.47 -2.88 4.91
CA GLN A 180 22.70 -3.67 5.11
C GLN A 180 22.48 -4.90 6.00
N GLU A 181 21.73 -4.74 7.10
CA GLU A 181 21.38 -5.85 7.99
C GLU A 181 20.74 -7.03 7.23
N ILE A 182 19.85 -6.72 6.28
CA ILE A 182 19.17 -7.75 5.48
C ILE A 182 20.14 -8.40 4.49
N GLU A 183 20.97 -7.60 3.81
CA GLU A 183 21.96 -8.10 2.86
C GLU A 183 23.00 -9.01 3.56
N ASP A 184 23.50 -8.60 4.72
CA ASP A 184 24.46 -9.37 5.52
C ASP A 184 23.90 -10.71 6.01
N ASN A 185 22.58 -10.81 6.17
CA ASN A 185 21.87 -12.02 6.58
C ASN A 185 21.34 -12.88 5.41
N GLY A 186 21.89 -12.73 4.20
CA GLY A 186 21.56 -13.55 3.05
C GLY A 186 20.51 -12.97 2.12
N GLY A 187 20.16 -11.69 2.31
CA GLY A 187 19.28 -10.91 1.44
C GLY A 187 17.80 -11.13 1.70
N LEU A 188 16.98 -10.39 0.93
CA LEU A 188 15.53 -10.33 1.16
C LEU A 188 14.81 -11.66 0.95
N VAL A 189 15.23 -12.45 -0.05
CA VAL A 189 14.57 -13.73 -0.36
C VAL A 189 14.71 -14.70 0.82
N THR A 190 15.91 -14.81 1.39
CA THR A 190 16.17 -15.61 2.59
C THR A 190 15.36 -15.11 3.78
N ALA A 191 15.36 -13.81 4.03
CA ALA A 191 14.60 -13.20 5.12
C ALA A 191 13.09 -13.44 5.02
N LEU A 192 12.54 -13.44 3.79
CA LEU A 192 11.13 -13.77 3.52
C LEU A 192 10.84 -15.26 3.73
N ALA A 193 11.71 -16.15 3.26
CA ALA A 193 11.56 -17.59 3.43
C ALA A 193 11.59 -18.00 4.90
N GLU A 194 12.43 -17.34 5.70
CA GLU A 194 12.55 -17.56 7.15
C GLU A 194 11.45 -16.85 7.98
N GLY A 195 10.56 -16.08 7.35
CA GLY A 195 9.50 -15.34 8.05
C GLY A 195 9.97 -14.12 8.84
N LYS A 196 11.23 -13.72 8.75
CA LYS A 196 11.81 -12.59 9.51
C LYS A 196 11.17 -11.27 9.14
N VAL A 197 10.92 -11.03 7.85
CA VAL A 197 10.26 -9.82 7.35
C VAL A 197 8.81 -9.76 7.86
N GLN A 198 8.09 -10.87 7.76
CA GLN A 198 6.70 -11.00 8.23
C GLN A 198 6.59 -10.71 9.72
N ALA A 199 7.47 -11.29 10.53
CA ALA A 199 7.51 -11.08 11.97
C ALA A 199 7.79 -9.60 12.34
N ALA A 200 8.78 -8.99 11.69
CA ALA A 200 9.14 -7.59 11.93
C ALA A 200 8.03 -6.59 11.52
N VAL A 201 7.32 -6.88 10.42
CA VAL A 201 6.16 -6.07 10.00
C VAL A 201 5.01 -6.21 10.99
N LYS A 202 4.72 -7.45 11.42
CA LYS A 202 3.66 -7.74 12.39
C LYS A 202 3.91 -7.07 13.74
N GLU A 203 5.14 -7.03 14.22
CA GLU A 203 5.51 -6.34 15.46
C GLU A 203 5.14 -4.85 15.40
N ILE A 204 5.47 -4.17 14.30
CA ILE A 204 5.13 -2.77 14.10
C ILE A 204 3.61 -2.57 13.98
N LEU A 205 2.91 -3.45 13.27
CA LEU A 205 1.46 -3.41 13.16
C LEU A 205 0.78 -3.49 14.54
N GLU A 206 1.19 -4.44 15.38
CA GLU A 206 0.66 -4.57 16.75
C GLU A 206 0.97 -3.34 17.61
N GLN A 207 2.16 -2.75 17.46
CA GLN A 207 2.49 -1.50 18.16
C GLN A 207 1.58 -0.33 17.70
N ARG A 208 1.25 -0.24 16.40
CA ARG A 208 0.32 0.76 15.85
C ARG A 208 -1.10 0.55 16.41
N PHE A 209 -1.59 -0.68 16.47
CA PHE A 209 -2.86 -0.98 17.08
C PHE A 209 -2.90 -0.63 18.57
N LYS A 210 -1.82 -0.92 19.30
CA LYS A 210 -1.70 -0.53 20.72
C LYS A 210 -1.69 0.99 20.89
N ASN A 211 -1.01 1.73 20.03
CA ASN A 211 -0.99 3.18 20.07
C ASN A 211 -2.39 3.78 19.84
N LEU A 212 -3.15 3.23 18.88
CA LEU A 212 -4.55 3.62 18.68
C LEU A 212 -5.44 3.25 19.87
N ALA A 213 -5.29 2.05 20.42
CA ALA A 213 -6.05 1.57 21.56
C ALA A 213 -5.86 2.47 22.80
N THR A 214 -4.64 2.98 23.00
CA THR A 214 -4.30 3.89 24.10
C THR A 214 -4.51 5.38 23.76
N ARG A 215 -5.02 5.70 22.56
CA ARG A 215 -5.16 7.08 22.04
C ARG A 215 -3.84 7.87 21.97
N LYS A 216 -2.69 7.19 21.97
CA LYS A 216 -1.40 7.79 21.65
C LYS A 216 -1.41 8.29 20.20
N ASP A 217 -1.91 7.45 19.29
CA ASP A 217 -2.24 7.84 17.92
C ASP A 217 -3.75 8.12 17.79
N ARG A 218 -4.12 9.09 16.97
CA ARG A 218 -5.49 9.57 16.85
C ARG A 218 -5.96 9.48 15.41
N ALA A 219 -7.06 8.78 15.18
CA ALA A 219 -7.78 8.70 13.92
C ALA A 219 -9.13 9.42 14.07
N VAL A 220 -9.23 10.61 13.48
CA VAL A 220 -10.45 11.44 13.50
C VAL A 220 -11.59 10.68 12.84
N GLY A 221 -12.76 10.73 13.44
CA GLY A 221 -13.95 10.00 13.00
C GLY A 221 -13.98 8.53 13.45
N ASN A 222 -12.91 8.03 14.07
CA ASN A 222 -12.80 6.63 14.46
C ASN A 222 -12.49 6.49 15.97
N ASN A 223 -11.20 6.47 16.40
CA ASN A 223 -10.90 6.38 17.84
C ASN A 223 -11.01 7.74 18.57
N MET A 224 -11.19 8.82 17.83
CA MET A 224 -11.45 10.17 18.33
C MET A 224 -12.53 10.85 17.49
N TYR A 225 -13.40 11.61 18.14
CA TYR A 225 -14.46 12.41 17.51
C TYR A 225 -15.37 11.59 16.58
N PRO A 226 -15.94 10.45 17.03
CA PRO A 226 -16.82 9.65 16.20
C PRO A 226 -18.09 10.42 15.85
N ASN A 227 -18.58 10.28 14.63
CA ASN A 227 -19.90 10.76 14.25
C ASN A 227 -20.93 9.74 14.72
N MET A 228 -21.77 10.13 15.70
CA MET A 228 -22.78 9.24 16.31
C MET A 228 -24.06 9.13 15.48
N THR A 229 -24.24 10.02 14.49
CA THR A 229 -25.41 10.05 13.59
C THR A 229 -25.06 9.62 12.18
N GLU A 230 -23.90 9.01 12.03
CA GLU A 230 -23.40 8.58 10.73
C GLU A 230 -24.23 7.44 10.14
N VAL A 231 -24.52 7.57 8.85
CA VAL A 231 -25.03 6.48 8.04
C VAL A 231 -23.87 5.99 7.18
N LEU A 232 -23.50 4.73 7.34
CA LEU A 232 -22.45 4.12 6.54
C LEU A 232 -22.76 4.23 5.05
N LEU A 233 -21.74 4.49 4.24
CA LEU A 233 -21.89 4.40 2.80
C LEU A 233 -22.30 2.99 2.41
N GLU A 234 -23.27 2.89 1.51
CA GLU A 234 -23.72 1.61 0.99
C GLU A 234 -22.55 0.90 0.29
N ALA A 235 -22.26 -0.30 0.79
CA ALA A 235 -21.28 -1.17 0.16
C ALA A 235 -21.92 -1.80 -1.08
N HIS A 236 -21.25 -1.68 -2.23
CA HIS A 236 -21.62 -2.39 -3.44
C HIS A 236 -20.63 -3.53 -3.66
N PRO A 237 -20.78 -4.68 -2.96
CA PRO A 237 -19.80 -5.75 -3.05
C PRO A 237 -19.76 -6.29 -4.49
N VAL A 238 -18.55 -6.43 -5.00
CA VAL A 238 -18.33 -7.10 -6.28
C VAL A 238 -18.61 -8.57 -6.10
N ASN A 239 -19.52 -9.11 -6.87
CA ASN A 239 -19.78 -10.56 -6.87
C ASN A 239 -18.62 -11.29 -7.57
N MET A 240 -17.57 -11.58 -6.81
CA MET A 240 -16.38 -12.27 -7.33
C MET A 240 -16.70 -13.68 -7.84
N GLU A 241 -17.65 -14.38 -7.24
CA GLU A 241 -18.04 -15.72 -7.70
C GLU A 241 -18.65 -15.67 -9.10
N GLN A 242 -19.51 -14.70 -9.36
CA GLN A 242 -20.08 -14.48 -10.69
C GLN A 242 -18.99 -14.14 -11.71
N ILE A 243 -18.09 -13.19 -11.40
CA ILE A 243 -17.00 -12.79 -12.30
C ILE A 243 -16.09 -13.97 -12.62
N ILE A 244 -15.74 -14.79 -11.62
CA ILE A 244 -14.93 -15.98 -11.80
C ILE A 244 -15.68 -17.01 -12.66
N ALA A 245 -16.98 -17.21 -12.45
CA ALA A 245 -17.80 -18.14 -13.24
C ALA A 245 -17.90 -17.70 -14.70
N GLU A 246 -18.15 -16.42 -14.95
CA GLU A 246 -18.18 -15.83 -16.30
C GLU A 246 -16.82 -15.98 -16.99
N ARG A 247 -15.72 -15.68 -16.30
CA ARG A 247 -14.37 -15.82 -16.85
C ARG A 247 -14.01 -17.26 -17.15
N LYS A 248 -14.32 -18.20 -16.26
CA LYS A 248 -14.15 -19.65 -16.51
C LYS A 248 -14.94 -20.11 -17.73
N THR A 249 -16.16 -19.60 -17.89
CA THR A 249 -17.02 -19.94 -19.06
C THR A 249 -16.38 -19.39 -20.34
N ALA A 250 -15.94 -18.15 -20.36
CA ALA A 250 -15.27 -17.55 -21.51
C ALA A 250 -14.00 -18.33 -21.91
N LEU A 251 -13.19 -18.72 -20.93
CA LEU A 251 -11.99 -19.55 -21.17
C LEU A 251 -12.34 -20.92 -21.76
N ARG A 252 -13.38 -21.58 -21.22
CA ARG A 252 -13.86 -22.89 -21.75
C ARG A 252 -14.36 -22.78 -23.19
N VAL A 253 -15.05 -21.69 -23.53
CA VAL A 253 -15.49 -21.43 -24.91
C VAL A 253 -14.28 -21.23 -25.81
N ASN A 254 -13.31 -20.44 -25.42
CA ASN A 254 -12.08 -20.23 -26.19
C ASN A 254 -11.36 -21.56 -26.49
N VAL A 255 -11.15 -22.40 -25.45
CA VAL A 255 -10.50 -23.73 -25.62
C VAL A 255 -11.29 -24.67 -26.57
N LYS A 256 -12.62 -24.53 -26.65
CA LYS A 256 -13.44 -25.37 -27.54
C LYS A 256 -13.41 -24.96 -29.01
N VAL A 257 -13.21 -23.65 -29.29
CA VAL A 257 -13.32 -23.13 -30.66
C VAL A 257 -11.96 -22.92 -31.34
N ARG A 258 -10.86 -22.86 -30.54
CA ARG A 258 -9.50 -22.71 -31.06
C ARG A 258 -8.95 -24.03 -31.64
N ASP A 259 -7.94 -23.93 -32.45
CA ASP A 259 -7.15 -25.08 -32.90
C ASP A 259 -6.18 -25.52 -31.78
N ASN A 260 -6.57 -26.56 -31.03
CA ASN A 260 -5.81 -27.03 -29.89
C ASN A 260 -4.46 -27.68 -30.28
N GLU A 261 -4.39 -28.35 -31.44
CA GLU A 261 -3.17 -28.99 -31.93
C GLU A 261 -2.12 -27.91 -32.30
N TYR A 262 -2.58 -26.86 -32.97
CA TYR A 262 -1.71 -25.71 -33.28
C TYR A 262 -1.25 -24.96 -32.04
N VAL A 263 -2.15 -24.73 -31.07
CA VAL A 263 -1.79 -24.09 -29.78
C VAL A 263 -0.74 -24.90 -29.03
N GLU A 264 -0.91 -26.22 -28.92
CA GLU A 264 0.03 -27.12 -28.25
C GLU A 264 1.41 -27.09 -28.93
N ALA A 265 1.42 -27.14 -30.28
CA ALA A 265 2.68 -27.02 -31.03
C ALA A 265 3.42 -25.72 -30.74
N VAL A 266 2.72 -24.57 -30.73
CA VAL A 266 3.31 -23.26 -30.44
C VAL A 266 3.78 -23.14 -28.99
N LEU A 267 3.02 -23.70 -28.02
CA LEU A 267 3.43 -23.74 -26.61
C LEU A 267 4.70 -24.61 -26.40
N ASN A 268 4.79 -25.73 -27.09
CA ASN A 268 5.98 -26.58 -27.09
C ASN A 268 7.20 -25.89 -27.70
N GLU A 269 7.01 -25.09 -28.76
CA GLU A 269 8.07 -24.23 -29.31
C GLU A 269 8.49 -23.16 -28.27
N LEU A 270 7.53 -22.48 -27.64
CA LEU A 270 7.77 -21.46 -26.63
C LEU A 270 8.59 -22.00 -25.44
N GLY A 271 8.25 -23.20 -24.93
CA GLY A 271 8.94 -23.82 -23.81
C GLY A 271 10.41 -24.22 -24.12
N LYS A 272 10.80 -24.23 -25.39
CA LYS A 272 12.18 -24.52 -25.85
C LYS A 272 13.00 -23.26 -26.12
N VAL A 273 12.39 -22.08 -26.06
CA VAL A 273 13.07 -20.81 -26.33
C VAL A 273 14.12 -20.55 -25.25
N ASP A 274 15.32 -20.24 -25.68
CA ASP A 274 16.41 -19.83 -24.78
C ASP A 274 16.08 -18.47 -24.16
N ALA A 275 16.14 -18.40 -22.84
CA ALA A 275 15.91 -17.15 -22.08
C ALA A 275 16.97 -16.07 -22.37
N SER A 276 18.11 -16.43 -23.01
CA SER A 276 19.12 -15.49 -23.47
C SER A 276 18.68 -14.66 -24.69
N GLU A 277 17.60 -15.06 -25.37
CA GLU A 277 17.02 -14.35 -26.50
C GLU A 277 15.64 -13.73 -26.18
N PRO A 278 15.58 -12.71 -25.30
CA PRO A 278 14.31 -12.20 -24.78
C PRO A 278 13.38 -11.61 -25.85
N GLY A 279 13.95 -11.06 -26.93
CA GLY A 279 13.15 -10.57 -28.05
C GLY A 279 12.39 -11.68 -28.78
N TYR A 280 13.01 -12.80 -28.96
CA TYR A 280 12.40 -13.97 -29.60
C TYR A 280 11.35 -14.62 -28.66
N LEU A 281 11.62 -14.67 -27.36
CA LEU A 281 10.66 -15.13 -26.36
C LEU A 281 9.34 -14.35 -26.40
N VAL A 282 9.40 -13.01 -26.48
CA VAL A 282 8.21 -12.16 -26.61
C VAL A 282 7.44 -12.45 -27.89
N VAL A 283 8.14 -12.61 -29.02
CA VAL A 283 7.51 -12.93 -30.31
C VAL A 283 6.81 -14.29 -30.26
N MET A 284 7.43 -15.29 -29.65
CA MET A 284 6.82 -16.61 -29.48
C MET A 284 5.62 -16.60 -28.53
N ALA A 285 5.68 -15.83 -27.45
CA ALA A 285 4.55 -15.64 -26.56
C ALA A 285 3.37 -14.93 -27.26
N GLN A 286 3.64 -13.93 -28.12
CA GLN A 286 2.63 -13.29 -28.98
C GLN A 286 2.01 -14.29 -29.96
N LYS A 287 2.83 -15.12 -30.61
CA LYS A 287 2.36 -16.18 -31.52
C LYS A 287 1.40 -17.14 -30.77
N ALA A 288 1.75 -17.53 -29.54
CA ALA A 288 0.90 -18.39 -28.72
C ALA A 288 -0.44 -17.72 -28.37
N LEU A 289 -0.43 -16.42 -27.98
CA LEU A 289 -1.63 -15.64 -27.72
C LEU A 289 -2.53 -15.55 -28.98
N LEU A 290 -1.96 -15.25 -30.13
CA LEU A 290 -2.69 -15.19 -31.40
C LEU A 290 -3.28 -16.54 -31.82
N ALA A 291 -2.61 -17.64 -31.48
CA ALA A 291 -3.14 -18.99 -31.68
C ALA A 291 -4.31 -19.30 -30.70
N GLY A 292 -4.54 -18.48 -29.69
CA GLY A 292 -5.61 -18.66 -28.69
C GLY A 292 -5.16 -19.30 -27.38
N ALA A 293 -3.85 -19.36 -27.12
CA ALA A 293 -3.33 -19.82 -25.83
C ALA A 293 -3.75 -18.85 -24.70
N THR A 294 -4.03 -19.39 -23.52
CA THR A 294 -4.30 -18.60 -22.32
C THR A 294 -2.99 -18.19 -21.65
N MET A 295 -3.02 -17.12 -20.85
CA MET A 295 -1.87 -16.72 -20.05
C MET A 295 -1.37 -17.83 -19.11
N GLY A 296 -2.28 -18.66 -18.60
CA GLY A 296 -1.92 -19.80 -17.74
C GLY A 296 -1.11 -20.86 -18.51
N GLU A 297 -1.49 -21.18 -19.75
CA GLU A 297 -0.77 -22.12 -20.61
C GLU A 297 0.60 -21.58 -21.01
N ILE A 298 0.69 -20.30 -21.34
CA ILE A 298 1.97 -19.63 -21.64
C ILE A 298 2.89 -19.66 -20.43
N ASN A 299 2.39 -19.28 -19.25
CA ASN A 299 3.20 -19.31 -18.02
C ASN A 299 3.65 -20.75 -17.68
N ALA A 300 2.79 -21.75 -17.88
CA ALA A 300 3.16 -23.14 -17.65
C ALA A 300 4.27 -23.60 -18.62
N ALA A 301 4.18 -23.21 -19.91
CA ALA A 301 5.21 -23.52 -20.90
C ALA A 301 6.56 -22.86 -20.58
N LEU A 302 6.55 -21.64 -20.06
CA LEU A 302 7.77 -20.89 -19.68
C LEU A 302 8.36 -21.36 -18.33
N ALA A 303 7.51 -21.73 -17.36
CA ALA A 303 7.97 -22.15 -16.03
C ALA A 303 8.60 -23.56 -16.04
N GLY A 304 8.25 -24.39 -17.00
CA GLY A 304 8.69 -25.79 -17.03
C GLY A 304 8.34 -26.53 -15.74
N GLU A 305 9.30 -27.28 -15.19
CA GLU A 305 9.15 -28.03 -13.94
C GLU A 305 9.51 -27.22 -12.69
N ALA A 306 9.78 -25.91 -12.82
CA ALA A 306 10.20 -25.09 -11.69
C ALA A 306 9.11 -25.03 -10.61
N LYS A 307 9.44 -25.55 -9.45
CA LYS A 307 8.59 -25.45 -8.24
C LYS A 307 8.99 -24.19 -7.49
N GLY A 308 8.05 -23.25 -7.35
CA GLY A 308 8.24 -22.09 -6.50
C GLY A 308 8.20 -22.47 -5.01
N GLU A 309 8.98 -21.78 -4.20
CA GLU A 309 8.84 -21.85 -2.75
C GLU A 309 7.59 -21.10 -2.29
N THR A 310 6.90 -21.64 -1.29
CA THR A 310 5.74 -20.98 -0.68
C THR A 310 6.21 -20.23 0.57
N ILE A 311 5.89 -18.96 0.63
CA ILE A 311 6.16 -18.10 1.80
C ILE A 311 4.85 -17.59 2.41
N GLU A 312 4.87 -17.27 3.71
CA GLU A 312 3.75 -16.62 4.38
C GLU A 312 3.52 -15.22 3.80
N ALA A 313 2.28 -14.93 3.40
CA ALA A 313 1.91 -13.64 2.83
C ALA A 313 1.79 -12.57 3.92
N ILE A 314 2.30 -11.36 3.64
CA ILE A 314 2.04 -10.18 4.45
C ILE A 314 0.67 -9.63 4.00
N LEU A 315 -0.33 -9.76 4.85
CA LEU A 315 -1.69 -9.30 4.55
C LEU A 315 -1.80 -7.77 4.67
N ALA A 316 -2.69 -7.20 3.88
CA ALA A 316 -3.03 -5.78 4.00
C ALA A 316 -3.99 -5.55 5.16
N HIS A 317 -3.74 -4.49 5.91
CA HIS A 317 -4.52 -4.06 7.07
C HIS A 317 -4.92 -2.59 6.94
N ARG A 318 -5.84 -2.15 7.79
CA ARG A 318 -6.08 -0.73 8.06
C ARG A 318 -5.85 -0.46 9.54
N TRP A 319 -5.27 0.69 9.83
CA TRP A 319 -4.86 1.04 11.20
C TRP A 319 -6.03 1.10 12.18
N THR A 320 -7.26 1.38 11.69
CA THR A 320 -8.49 1.53 12.49
C THR A 320 -9.38 0.29 12.51
N GLU A 321 -9.02 -0.78 11.80
CA GLU A 321 -9.89 -1.95 11.57
C GLU A 321 -10.46 -2.56 12.87
N ARG A 322 -9.67 -2.63 13.94
CA ARG A 322 -10.13 -3.16 15.24
C ARG A 322 -11.21 -2.30 15.90
N TYR A 323 -11.15 -0.98 15.73
CA TYR A 323 -12.20 -0.08 16.21
C TYR A 323 -13.45 -0.16 15.35
N GLU A 324 -13.26 -0.25 14.06
CA GLU A 324 -14.34 -0.40 13.09
C GLU A 324 -15.12 -1.70 13.33
N GLU A 325 -14.41 -2.81 13.57
CA GLU A 325 -15.01 -4.09 13.92
C GLU A 325 -15.83 -3.99 15.22
N LEU A 326 -15.30 -3.34 16.25
CA LEU A 326 -16.00 -3.14 17.51
C LEU A 326 -17.30 -2.35 17.31
N ARG A 327 -17.25 -1.26 16.55
CA ARG A 327 -18.42 -0.43 16.26
C ARG A 327 -19.45 -1.18 15.40
N LEU A 328 -19.00 -1.87 14.35
CA LEU A 328 -19.89 -2.71 13.53
C LEU A 328 -20.61 -3.78 14.34
N ARG A 329 -19.95 -4.40 15.32
CA ARG A 329 -20.58 -5.37 16.22
C ARG A 329 -21.67 -4.73 17.08
N THR A 330 -21.45 -3.52 17.57
CA THR A 330 -22.47 -2.78 18.34
C THR A 330 -23.66 -2.40 17.47
N GLU A 331 -23.41 -1.87 16.29
CA GLU A 331 -24.47 -1.48 15.34
C GLU A 331 -25.28 -2.69 14.85
N LYS A 332 -24.63 -3.83 14.65
CA LYS A 332 -25.32 -5.09 14.35
C LYS A 332 -26.23 -5.54 15.49
N PHE A 333 -25.73 -5.50 16.74
CA PHE A 333 -26.54 -5.81 17.91
C PHE A 333 -27.76 -4.88 18.01
N GLN A 334 -27.59 -3.58 17.78
CA GLN A 334 -28.69 -2.61 17.78
C GLN A 334 -29.72 -2.92 16.68
N ALA A 335 -29.27 -3.29 15.50
CA ALA A 335 -30.16 -3.63 14.38
C ALA A 335 -30.96 -4.93 14.65
N GLU A 336 -30.35 -5.92 15.29
CA GLU A 336 -30.98 -7.22 15.59
C GLU A 336 -31.94 -7.16 16.77
N THR A 337 -31.65 -6.37 17.82
CA THR A 337 -32.43 -6.33 19.06
C THR A 337 -33.36 -5.14 19.18
N GLY A 338 -33.11 -4.07 18.40
CA GLY A 338 -33.79 -2.77 18.59
C GLY A 338 -33.30 -2.01 19.83
N GLU A 339 -32.30 -2.52 20.53
CA GLU A 339 -31.80 -1.94 21.79
C GLU A 339 -30.43 -1.28 21.58
N ASN A 340 -30.27 -0.08 22.13
CA ASN A 340 -28.97 0.58 22.18
C ASN A 340 -28.15 0.12 23.38
N VAL A 341 -26.88 -0.17 23.21
CA VAL A 341 -25.95 -0.37 24.31
C VAL A 341 -25.80 0.96 25.06
N LYS A 342 -26.24 0.98 26.33
CA LYS A 342 -26.27 2.18 27.16
C LYS A 342 -25.23 2.12 28.26
N ILE A 343 -24.54 3.23 28.47
CA ILE A 343 -23.60 3.42 29.58
C ILE A 343 -24.08 4.58 30.41
N PHE A 344 -24.39 4.32 31.68
CA PHE A 344 -24.77 5.35 32.61
C PHE A 344 -23.54 5.88 33.36
N LEU A 345 -23.32 7.20 33.31
CA LEU A 345 -22.27 7.87 34.07
C LEU A 345 -22.82 8.45 35.38
N ALA A 346 -22.56 7.75 36.47
CA ALA A 346 -22.87 8.26 37.81
C ALA A 346 -21.88 9.37 38.18
N LYS A 347 -22.27 10.63 37.97
CA LYS A 347 -21.44 11.79 38.28
C LYS A 347 -21.61 12.15 39.78
N MET A 348 -20.52 12.02 40.53
CA MET A 348 -20.50 12.28 41.96
C MET A 348 -19.75 13.58 42.25
N GLY A 349 -20.36 14.42 43.10
CA GLY A 349 -19.77 15.69 43.54
C GLY A 349 -19.97 16.87 42.56
N PRO A 350 -19.35 18.01 42.84
CA PRO A 350 -19.50 19.20 42.01
C PRO A 350 -18.84 19.05 40.66
N ILE A 351 -19.36 19.75 39.64
CA ILE A 351 -18.96 19.67 38.22
C ILE A 351 -17.45 19.68 38.01
N PRO A 352 -16.64 20.56 38.60
CA PRO A 352 -15.20 20.57 38.41
C PRO A 352 -14.47 19.28 38.76
N GLN A 353 -15.03 18.48 39.66
CA GLN A 353 -14.41 17.24 40.13
C GLN A 353 -14.63 16.05 39.18
N HIS A 354 -15.75 16.02 38.45
CA HIS A 354 -16.10 14.88 37.62
C HIS A 354 -16.07 15.18 36.09
N LYS A 355 -16.20 16.46 35.68
CA LYS A 355 -16.41 16.83 34.26
C LYS A 355 -15.33 16.26 33.32
N ALA A 356 -14.08 16.44 33.62
CA ALA A 356 -12.99 15.98 32.77
C ALA A 356 -12.99 14.44 32.59
N ARG A 357 -13.31 13.70 33.65
CA ARG A 357 -13.41 12.24 33.59
C ARG A 357 -14.65 11.80 32.82
N ALA A 358 -15.79 12.46 33.04
CA ALA A 358 -17.03 12.19 32.33
C ALA A 358 -16.87 12.45 30.83
N ASP A 359 -16.28 13.58 30.45
CA ASP A 359 -16.00 13.92 29.04
C ASP A 359 -15.08 12.89 28.40
N PHE A 360 -14.03 12.44 29.10
CA PHE A 360 -13.13 11.39 28.62
C PHE A 360 -13.87 10.06 28.42
N VAL A 361 -14.62 9.59 29.41
CA VAL A 361 -15.37 8.32 29.32
C VAL A 361 -16.42 8.40 28.22
N THR A 362 -17.17 9.50 28.13
CA THR A 362 -18.14 9.72 27.06
C THR A 362 -17.49 9.59 25.68
N SER A 363 -16.43 10.35 25.45
CA SER A 363 -15.69 10.30 24.20
C SER A 363 -15.07 8.92 23.91
N PHE A 364 -14.68 8.18 24.94
CA PHE A 364 -14.10 6.86 24.77
C PHE A 364 -15.15 5.81 24.40
N MET A 365 -16.30 5.83 25.07
CA MET A 365 -17.37 4.84 24.85
C MET A 365 -18.15 5.08 23.55
N GLN A 366 -18.28 6.34 23.13
CA GLN A 366 -18.93 6.68 21.86
C GLN A 366 -18.18 6.13 20.64
N VAL A 367 -16.89 5.83 20.77
CA VAL A 367 -16.09 5.20 19.69
C VAL A 367 -16.67 3.84 19.26
N ALA A 368 -17.27 3.11 20.20
CA ALA A 368 -17.95 1.84 19.94
C ALA A 368 -19.44 1.99 19.64
N ALA A 369 -19.91 3.19 19.32
CA ALA A 369 -21.33 3.53 19.14
C ALA A 369 -22.21 3.28 20.40
N PHE A 370 -21.63 3.31 21.60
CA PHE A 370 -22.39 3.22 22.83
C PHE A 370 -23.11 4.52 23.14
N ASN A 371 -24.37 4.42 23.56
CA ASN A 371 -25.16 5.55 24.03
C ASN A 371 -24.77 5.88 25.47
N VAL A 372 -24.10 7.01 25.68
CA VAL A 372 -23.65 7.44 26.99
C VAL A 372 -24.71 8.36 27.61
N LEU A 373 -25.35 7.88 28.66
CA LEU A 373 -26.35 8.64 29.42
C LEU A 373 -25.62 9.52 30.44
N THR A 374 -25.71 10.82 30.19
CA THR A 374 -25.23 11.85 31.12
C THR A 374 -26.44 12.65 31.51
N ASP A 375 -26.92 12.53 32.72
CA ASP A 375 -28.09 13.26 33.24
C ASP A 375 -28.06 14.77 32.99
#